data_7a002800df2618eede2daa1101b927d3
#
_entry.id   7a002800df2618eede2daa1101b927d3
#
_cell.length_a   1.000
_cell.length_b   1.000
_cell.length_c   1.000
_cell.angle_alpha   90.00
_cell.angle_beta   90.00
_cell.angle_gamma   90.00
#
_symmetry.space_group_name_H-M   'P 1'
#
loop_
_entity.id
_entity.type
_entity.pdbx_description
1 polymer ?
#
loop_
_entity_poly.entity_id
_entity_poly.type
_entity_poly.pdbx_seq_one_letter_code
_entity_poly.pdbx_strand_id
1 'polypeptide(L)'
;MKPFAWSPEKNVQLIAERQLCFESVVVAIEAGELLDVFEHRNQQRYPGQRVLVVQLEGYVHLVPYVETAEHFFLKTIIPSRKAHRFYANQHPDNLQTEDDSYA
;
A
#
# COMPACT_ATOMS: atom_id res chain seq x y z
N MET A 1 7.99 -1.02 17.34
CA MET A 1 7.39 -0.40 16.17
C MET A 1 6.16 0.40 16.57
N LYS A 2 5.95 1.53 15.95
CA LYS A 2 4.79 2.34 16.27
C LYS A 2 3.54 1.71 15.70
N PRO A 3 2.39 1.91 16.35
CA PRO A 3 1.14 1.39 15.80
C PRO A 3 0.69 2.20 14.59
N PHE A 4 -0.15 1.60 13.80
CA PHE A 4 -0.77 2.27 12.67
C PHE A 4 -2.04 2.99 13.12
N ALA A 5 -2.34 4.11 12.48
CA ALA A 5 -3.55 4.86 12.74
C ALA A 5 -4.07 5.41 11.41
N TRP A 6 -5.33 5.80 11.40
CA TRP A 6 -5.96 6.36 10.21
C TRP A 6 -7.23 7.08 10.61
N SER A 7 -7.78 7.83 9.68
CA SER A 7 -9.06 8.52 9.88
C SER A 7 -10.21 7.51 9.75
N PRO A 8 -11.05 7.37 10.78
CA PRO A 8 -12.21 6.47 10.66
C PRO A 8 -13.12 6.84 9.49
N GLU A 9 -13.29 8.14 9.25
CA GLU A 9 -14.13 8.60 8.15
C GLU A 9 -13.56 8.18 6.81
N LYS A 10 -12.24 8.28 6.67
CA LYS A 10 -11.59 7.86 5.43
C LYS A 10 -11.73 6.36 5.22
N ASN A 11 -11.64 5.59 6.31
CA ASN A 11 -11.79 4.15 6.23
C ASN A 11 -13.18 3.76 5.74
N VAL A 12 -14.22 4.41 6.29
CA VAL A 12 -15.58 4.17 5.84
C VAL A 12 -15.73 4.50 4.36
N GLN A 13 -15.15 5.62 3.94
CA GLN A 13 -15.20 6.04 2.55
C GLN A 13 -14.54 5.01 1.62
N LEU A 14 -13.37 4.51 2.01
CA LEU A 14 -12.67 3.52 1.20
C LEU A 14 -13.45 2.23 1.08
N ILE A 15 -14.08 1.80 2.17
CA ILE A 15 -14.91 0.60 2.14
C ILE A 15 -16.08 0.79 1.16
N ALA A 16 -16.72 1.95 1.23
CA ALA A 16 -17.87 2.22 0.37
C ALA A 16 -17.49 2.35 -1.10
N GLU A 17 -16.38 3.01 -1.37
CA GLU A 17 -16.01 3.34 -2.74
C GLU A 17 -15.17 2.28 -3.43
N ARG A 18 -14.34 1.58 -2.68
CA ARG A 18 -13.36 0.66 -3.28
C ARG A 18 -13.32 -0.70 -2.62
N GLN A 19 -14.11 -0.89 -1.57
CA GLN A 19 -14.11 -2.14 -0.82
C GLN A 19 -12.72 -2.44 -0.24
N LEU A 20 -12.02 -1.40 0.16
CA LEU A 20 -10.70 -1.48 0.79
C LEU A 20 -10.80 -0.89 2.19
N CYS A 21 -10.03 -1.44 3.13
CA CYS A 21 -9.98 -0.89 4.48
C CYS A 21 -8.56 -0.90 5.00
N PHE A 22 -8.26 0.01 5.91
CA PHE A 22 -6.91 0.10 6.47
C PHE A 22 -6.56 -1.11 7.33
N GLU A 23 -7.54 -1.74 7.94
CA GLU A 23 -7.27 -2.97 8.71
C GLU A 23 -6.63 -4.04 7.84
N SER A 24 -7.07 -4.16 6.59
CA SER A 24 -6.48 -5.13 5.68
C SER A 24 -5.03 -4.81 5.37
N VAL A 25 -4.67 -3.54 5.34
CA VAL A 25 -3.29 -3.14 5.12
C VAL A 25 -2.42 -3.63 6.28
N VAL A 26 -2.88 -3.44 7.51
CA VAL A 26 -2.12 -3.87 8.68
C VAL A 26 -1.96 -5.39 8.69
N VAL A 27 -3.02 -6.12 8.39
CA VAL A 27 -2.96 -7.57 8.32
C VAL A 27 -1.98 -8.02 7.24
N ALA A 28 -2.01 -7.37 6.08
CA ALA A 28 -1.10 -7.72 4.99
C ALA A 28 0.36 -7.48 5.39
N ILE A 29 0.65 -6.36 6.05
CA ILE A 29 2.00 -6.07 6.49
C ILE A 29 2.48 -7.14 7.47
N GLU A 30 1.61 -7.53 8.40
CA GLU A 30 1.96 -8.56 9.37
C GLU A 30 2.16 -9.92 8.71
N ALA A 31 1.53 -10.15 7.58
CA ALA A 31 1.66 -11.39 6.84
C ALA A 31 2.84 -11.39 5.88
N GLY A 32 3.66 -10.33 5.88
CA GLY A 32 4.83 -10.29 5.00
C GLY A 32 4.55 -9.76 3.62
N GLU A 33 3.43 -9.08 3.41
CA GLU A 33 3.06 -8.58 2.08
C GLU A 33 3.46 -7.13 1.85
N LEU A 34 4.30 -6.57 2.71
CA LEU A 34 4.89 -5.25 2.46
C LEU A 34 6.05 -5.43 1.50
N LEU A 35 5.93 -4.89 0.31
CA LEU A 35 6.90 -5.10 -0.75
C LEU A 35 8.01 -4.06 -0.78
N ASP A 36 7.68 -2.83 -0.41
CA ASP A 36 8.65 -1.75 -0.47
C ASP A 36 8.13 -0.54 0.30
N VAL A 37 9.02 0.40 0.59
CA VAL A 37 8.69 1.69 1.20
C VAL A 37 9.55 2.74 0.53
N PHE A 38 8.93 3.84 0.08
CA PHE A 38 9.71 4.90 -0.53
C PHE A 38 9.16 6.27 -0.13
N GLU A 39 9.98 7.31 -0.30
CA GLU A 39 9.56 8.67 -0.01
C GLU A 39 8.68 9.19 -1.11
N HIS A 40 7.66 9.99 -0.74
CA HIS A 40 6.81 10.60 -1.74
C HIS A 40 7.65 11.47 -2.66
N ARG A 41 7.40 11.37 -3.95
CA ARG A 41 8.19 12.05 -4.95
C ARG A 41 8.16 13.56 -4.79
N ASN A 42 7.02 14.13 -4.41
CA ASN A 42 6.86 15.57 -4.26
C ASN A 42 6.90 15.95 -2.79
N GLN A 43 8.11 16.10 -2.25
CA GLN A 43 8.28 16.46 -0.85
C GLN A 43 7.91 17.91 -0.54
N GLN A 44 7.90 18.78 -1.55
CA GLN A 44 7.47 20.14 -1.32
C GLN A 44 6.00 20.21 -0.97
N ARG A 45 5.18 19.46 -1.69
CA ARG A 45 3.74 19.46 -1.44
C ARG A 45 3.36 18.50 -0.30
N TYR A 46 4.11 17.41 -0.15
CA TYR A 46 3.81 16.39 0.84
C TYR A 46 5.03 16.11 1.71
N PRO A 47 5.43 17.10 2.53
CA PRO A 47 6.65 16.96 3.32
C PRO A 47 6.54 15.80 4.31
N GLY A 48 7.56 14.98 4.36
CA GLY A 48 7.60 13.85 5.27
C GLY A 48 6.73 12.68 4.90
N GLN A 49 6.01 12.76 3.78
CA GLN A 49 5.12 11.66 3.39
C GLN A 49 5.92 10.56 2.71
N ARG A 50 5.63 9.34 3.11
CA ARG A 50 6.21 8.14 2.50
C ARG A 50 5.09 7.27 1.98
N VAL A 51 5.45 6.24 1.23
CA VAL A 51 4.47 5.36 0.60
C VAL A 51 4.87 3.92 0.89
N LEU A 52 3.93 3.17 1.44
CA LEU A 52 4.06 1.72 1.57
C LEU A 52 3.56 1.07 0.29
N VAL A 53 4.28 0.08 -0.19
CA VAL A 53 3.85 -0.72 -1.33
C VAL A 53 3.42 -2.07 -0.77
N VAL A 54 2.13 -2.36 -0.83
CA VAL A 54 1.55 -3.50 -0.14
C VAL A 54 0.72 -4.33 -1.10
N GLN A 55 0.83 -5.64 -1.00
CA GLN A 55 -0.02 -6.51 -1.80
C GLN A 55 -1.28 -6.84 -1.00
N LEU A 56 -2.43 -6.47 -1.55
CA LEU A 56 -3.73 -6.74 -0.94
C LEU A 56 -4.53 -7.57 -1.94
N GLU A 57 -4.93 -8.77 -1.51
CA GLU A 57 -5.75 -9.66 -2.35
C GLU A 57 -5.15 -9.88 -3.72
N GLY A 58 -3.84 -10.06 -3.74
CA GLY A 58 -3.16 -10.37 -4.99
C GLY A 58 -2.88 -9.19 -5.90
N TYR A 59 -3.14 -7.95 -5.44
CA TYR A 59 -2.90 -6.77 -6.25
C TYR A 59 -2.10 -5.74 -5.47
N VAL A 60 -1.21 -5.03 -6.14
CA VAL A 60 -0.32 -4.07 -5.48
C VAL A 60 -1.02 -2.74 -5.28
N HIS A 61 -0.97 -2.25 -4.06
CA HIS A 61 -1.57 -0.98 -3.66
C HIS A 61 -0.51 -0.08 -3.05
N LEU A 62 -0.70 1.21 -3.21
CA LEU A 62 0.16 2.21 -2.59
C LEU A 62 -0.59 2.81 -1.41
N VAL A 63 0.08 2.91 -0.28
CA VAL A 63 -0.52 3.44 0.94
C VAL A 63 0.35 4.58 1.45
N PRO A 64 0.04 5.81 1.06
CA PRO A 64 0.76 6.97 1.58
C PRO A 64 0.56 7.12 3.09
N TYR A 65 1.62 7.48 3.79
CA TYR A 65 1.56 7.64 5.22
C TYR A 65 2.54 8.70 5.69
N VAL A 66 2.32 9.20 6.90
CA VAL A 66 3.27 10.07 7.57
C VAL A 66 3.56 9.47 8.93
N GLU A 67 4.80 9.61 9.38
CA GLU A 67 5.18 9.15 10.69
C GLU A 67 5.02 10.29 11.68
N THR A 68 4.30 10.04 12.76
CA THR A 68 4.19 11.01 13.84
C THR A 68 4.99 10.48 15.03
N ALA A 69 5.00 11.21 16.13
CA ALA A 69 5.70 10.75 17.32
C ALA A 69 5.17 9.42 17.83
N GLU A 70 3.89 9.16 17.61
CA GLU A 70 3.24 8.00 18.19
C GLU A 70 2.70 6.98 17.20
N HIS A 71 2.56 7.35 15.93
CA HIS A 71 1.90 6.49 14.96
C HIS A 71 2.53 6.56 13.59
N PHE A 72 2.29 5.52 12.80
CA PHE A 72 2.39 5.60 11.34
C PHE A 72 0.97 5.88 10.85
N PHE A 73 0.71 7.11 10.43
CA PHE A 73 -0.63 7.53 10.06
C PHE A 73 -0.88 7.30 8.58
N LEU A 74 -1.75 6.33 8.28
CA LEU A 74 -2.06 5.94 6.90
C LEU A 74 -3.07 6.92 6.32
N LYS A 75 -2.79 7.43 5.11
CA LYS A 75 -3.59 8.49 4.53
C LYS A 75 -4.69 7.98 3.61
N THR A 76 -4.38 7.01 2.78
CA THR A 76 -5.35 6.43 1.85
C THR A 76 -4.77 5.12 1.30
N ILE A 77 -5.54 4.44 0.45
CA ILE A 77 -5.13 3.21 -0.20
C ILE A 77 -5.44 3.36 -1.68
N ILE A 78 -4.43 3.22 -2.53
CA ILE A 78 -4.59 3.44 -3.96
C ILE A 78 -4.14 2.21 -4.72
N PRO A 79 -5.04 1.53 -5.47
CA PRO A 79 -4.58 0.45 -6.33
C PRO A 79 -3.71 1.04 -7.44
N SER A 80 -2.62 0.37 -7.76
CA SER A 80 -1.68 0.89 -8.73
C SER A 80 -1.32 -0.17 -9.74
N ARG A 81 -1.80 -0.02 -10.97
CA ARG A 81 -1.48 -0.95 -12.03
C ARG A 81 0.01 -0.93 -12.36
N LYS A 82 0.58 0.26 -12.36
CA LYS A 82 2.00 0.40 -12.67
C LYS A 82 2.86 -0.30 -11.63
N ALA A 83 2.55 -0.08 -10.35
CA ALA A 83 3.29 -0.73 -9.28
C ALA A 83 3.05 -2.23 -9.29
N HIS A 84 1.83 -2.65 -9.54
CA HIS A 84 1.53 -4.07 -9.59
C HIS A 84 2.37 -4.75 -10.68
N ARG A 85 2.45 -4.14 -11.85
CA ARG A 85 3.23 -4.70 -12.94
C ARG A 85 4.70 -4.80 -12.59
N PHE A 86 5.23 -3.75 -11.95
CA PHE A 86 6.64 -3.71 -11.59
C PHE A 86 6.98 -4.75 -10.51
N TYR A 87 6.21 -4.76 -9.42
CA TYR A 87 6.53 -5.63 -8.29
C TYR A 87 6.13 -7.09 -8.53
N ALA A 88 5.11 -7.34 -9.31
CA ALA A 88 4.73 -8.70 -9.65
C ALA A 88 5.83 -9.40 -10.41
N ASN A 89 6.49 -8.70 -11.31
CA ASN A 89 7.57 -9.28 -12.08
C ASN A 89 8.79 -9.62 -11.24
N GLN A 90 8.93 -9.01 -10.07
CA GLN A 90 10.06 -9.25 -9.20
C GLN A 90 9.77 -10.24 -8.10
N HIS A 91 8.51 -10.61 -7.93
CA HIS A 91 8.10 -11.49 -6.86
C HIS A 91 8.12 -12.93 -7.37
N PRO A 92 8.86 -13.82 -6.75
CA PRO A 92 9.01 -15.18 -7.30
C PRO A 92 7.69 -15.90 -7.49
N ASP A 93 6.74 -15.67 -6.62
CA ASP A 93 5.46 -16.34 -6.69
C ASP A 93 4.65 -15.95 -7.89
N ASN A 94 5.00 -14.85 -8.54
CA ASN A 94 4.25 -14.35 -9.67
C ASN A 94 4.90 -14.66 -11.00
N LEU A 95 6.03 -15.33 -10.99
CA LEU A 95 6.71 -15.63 -12.24
C LEU A 95 5.93 -16.54 -13.12
N GLN A 96 5.09 -17.39 -12.53
CA GLN A 96 4.30 -18.25 -13.32
C GLN A 96 3.20 -17.58 -13.98
N THR A 97 2.64 -16.58 -13.38
CA THR A 97 1.49 -15.94 -13.95
C THR A 97 1.83 -15.06 -15.04
N GLU A 98 3.01 -14.70 -15.16
CA GLU A 98 3.33 -13.89 -16.08
C GLU A 98 3.50 -14.35 -17.29
N ASP A 99 3.50 -15.32 -17.16
CA ASP A 99 3.67 -15.69 -18.26
C ASP A 99 2.72 -15.39 -19.05
N ASP A 100 2.05 -15.12 -18.65
CA ASP A 100 1.32 -14.65 -19.17
C ASP A 100 1.41 -13.62 -19.66
N SER A 101 1.88 -13.57 -19.56
CA SER A 101 2.11 -12.66 -19.76
C SER A 101 2.06 -12.05 -20.58
N TYR A 102 1.83 -12.34 -20.77
CA TYR A 102 1.77 -11.67 -21.29
C TYR A 102 1.55 -11.09 -21.70
N ALA A 103 1.46 -11.43 -21.39
CA ALA A 103 1.35 -10.82 -21.67
C ALA A 103 1.19 -10.01 -21.91
#